data_64fff945868a3970a8359fdda8ad9d30
#
_entry.id   64fff945868a3970a8359fdda8ad9d30
#
_cell.length_a   1.000
_cell.length_b   1.000
_cell.length_c   1.000
_cell.angle_alpha   90.00
_cell.angle_beta   90.00
_cell.angle_gamma   90.00
#
_symmetry.space_group_name_H-M   'P 1'
#
loop_
_entity.id
_entity.type
_entity.pdbx_description
1 polymer ?
#
loop_
_entity_poly.entity_id
_entity_poly.type
_entity_poly.pdbx_seq_one_letter_code
_entity_poly.pdbx_strand_id
1 'polypeptide(L)'
;MNSFPAIEIDKVKAWDFRLIDENTAESLNVAYGVDSNYLDGVGVSITSIVINNRHVNLDFYIIADVYNDDFFQKVEKLAEQYQLRITLYRINTDNLQCLPCTQVWSRAMYFRLFAFQLLGVTLNRLLYLDADVVCKGNISQLLHLEFNGAVAAVVRDVDPMQEKAVVRLSDPELRGQYFNSGVVYLDLKKWTEAKLT
;
A
#
# COMPACT_ATOMS: atom_id res chain seq x y z
N MET A 1 10.39 -24.76 0.99
CA MET A 1 9.75 -23.44 1.16
C MET A 1 8.41 -23.53 0.48
N ASN A 2 7.30 -23.41 1.20
CA ASN A 2 5.99 -23.33 0.55
C ASN A 2 5.95 -22.00 -0.19
N SER A 3 5.80 -22.04 -1.51
CA SER A 3 5.60 -20.85 -2.31
C SER A 3 4.33 -20.14 -1.84
N PHE A 4 4.36 -18.82 -1.80
CA PHE A 4 3.18 -18.00 -1.53
C PHE A 4 2.08 -18.39 -2.54
N PRO A 5 0.79 -18.46 -2.13
CA PRO A 5 -0.25 -18.94 -3.03
C PRO A 5 -0.35 -18.04 -4.26
N ALA A 6 -0.48 -18.66 -5.43
CA ALA A 6 -0.79 -17.92 -6.65
C ALA A 6 -2.19 -17.31 -6.53
N ILE A 7 -2.31 -16.02 -6.81
CA ILE A 7 -3.55 -15.26 -6.66
C ILE A 7 -3.89 -14.57 -7.98
N GLU A 8 -5.17 -14.58 -8.29
CA GLU A 8 -5.73 -13.81 -9.38
C GLU A 8 -6.04 -12.39 -8.90
N ILE A 9 -5.50 -11.41 -9.60
CA ILE A 9 -5.76 -10.00 -9.35
C ILE A 9 -6.16 -9.35 -10.66
N ASP A 10 -7.37 -8.80 -10.70
CA ASP A 10 -7.92 -8.15 -11.88
C ASP A 10 -8.00 -6.64 -11.69
N LYS A 11 -7.63 -5.89 -12.73
CA LYS A 11 -7.92 -4.46 -12.78
C LYS A 11 -9.42 -4.29 -13.01
N VAL A 12 -10.09 -3.67 -12.04
CA VAL A 12 -11.55 -3.48 -12.08
C VAL A 12 -11.90 -2.18 -12.77
N LYS A 13 -11.27 -1.07 -12.36
CA LYS A 13 -11.57 0.26 -12.87
C LYS A 13 -10.38 1.20 -12.67
N ALA A 14 -10.27 2.20 -13.52
CA ALA A 14 -9.31 3.29 -13.34
C ALA A 14 -9.93 4.60 -13.77
N TRP A 15 -9.61 5.66 -13.04
CA TRP A 15 -9.87 7.04 -13.40
C TRP A 15 -8.55 7.78 -13.54
N ASP A 16 -8.47 8.66 -14.51
CA ASP A 16 -7.31 9.55 -14.69
C ASP A 16 -7.84 10.94 -15.10
N PHE A 17 -7.95 11.81 -14.12
CA PHE A 17 -8.38 13.20 -14.30
C PHE A 17 -7.22 14.19 -14.20
N ARG A 18 -5.98 13.71 -14.25
CA ARG A 18 -4.81 14.58 -14.14
C ARG A 18 -4.73 15.54 -15.34
N LEU A 19 -4.38 16.77 -15.05
CA LEU A 19 -4.09 17.81 -16.05
C LEU A 19 -2.60 17.83 -16.43
N ILE A 20 -1.93 16.69 -16.43
CA ILE A 20 -0.48 16.60 -16.58
C ILE A 20 -0.13 16.55 -18.06
N ASP A 21 0.79 17.41 -18.45
CA ASP A 21 1.58 17.28 -19.65
C ASP A 21 2.47 16.02 -19.46
N GLU A 22 2.32 15.02 -20.34
CA GLU A 22 2.89 13.66 -20.19
C GLU A 22 4.41 13.58 -19.98
N ASN A 23 5.09 14.71 -19.98
CA ASN A 23 6.54 14.80 -20.03
C ASN A 23 7.27 15.14 -18.74
N THR A 24 6.62 15.35 -17.58
CA THR A 24 7.38 16.19 -16.65
C THR A 24 7.52 15.76 -15.19
N ALA A 25 6.79 14.92 -14.56
CA ALA A 25 7.07 14.73 -13.14
C ALA A 25 6.91 13.27 -12.65
N GLU A 26 7.93 12.81 -11.95
CA GLU A 26 7.87 11.58 -11.17
C GLU A 26 6.66 11.62 -10.23
N SER A 27 5.83 10.59 -10.25
CA SER A 27 4.67 10.47 -9.37
C SER A 27 5.03 9.70 -8.11
N LEU A 28 4.51 10.14 -6.97
CA LEU A 28 4.51 9.32 -5.77
C LEU A 28 3.36 8.31 -5.88
N ASN A 29 3.73 7.05 -6.01
CA ASN A 29 2.79 5.94 -6.10
C ASN A 29 2.40 5.49 -4.70
N VAL A 30 1.10 5.44 -4.39
CA VAL A 30 0.57 5.05 -3.08
C VAL A 30 -0.39 3.87 -3.23
N ALA A 31 -0.19 2.80 -2.46
CA ALA A 31 -1.07 1.64 -2.50
C ALA A 31 -1.72 1.34 -1.15
N TYR A 32 -2.91 0.78 -1.22
CA TYR A 32 -3.71 0.28 -0.11
C TYR A 32 -4.14 -1.16 -0.37
N GLY A 33 -4.09 -2.00 0.66
CA GLY A 33 -4.69 -3.34 0.66
C GLY A 33 -5.75 -3.40 1.75
N VAL A 34 -7.02 -3.55 1.37
CA VAL A 34 -8.15 -3.40 2.30
C VAL A 34 -9.23 -4.44 2.06
N ASP A 35 -9.97 -4.80 3.10
CA ASP A 35 -11.26 -5.46 2.95
C ASP A 35 -12.40 -4.45 2.84
N SER A 36 -13.60 -4.94 2.56
CA SER A 36 -14.80 -4.10 2.35
C SER A 36 -15.15 -3.19 3.54
N ASN A 37 -14.70 -3.52 4.77
CA ASN A 37 -14.99 -2.73 5.97
C ASN A 37 -14.17 -1.45 6.06
N TYR A 38 -13.03 -1.39 5.38
CA TYR A 38 -12.09 -0.27 5.44
C TYR A 38 -12.06 0.62 4.20
N LEU A 39 -12.98 0.42 3.24
CA LEU A 39 -13.03 1.20 2.01
C LEU A 39 -13.20 2.72 2.28
N ASP A 40 -14.05 3.11 3.20
CA ASP A 40 -14.23 4.53 3.57
C ASP A 40 -12.96 5.13 4.18
N GLY A 41 -12.20 4.34 4.96
CA GLY A 41 -10.91 4.74 5.52
C GLY A 41 -9.90 5.12 4.44
N VAL A 42 -9.87 4.36 3.32
CA VAL A 42 -9.02 4.69 2.17
C VAL A 42 -9.33 6.08 1.63
N GLY A 43 -10.61 6.44 1.49
CA GLY A 43 -11.03 7.78 1.02
C GLY A 43 -10.52 8.90 1.94
N VAL A 44 -10.57 8.69 3.25
CA VAL A 44 -10.02 9.63 4.25
C VAL A 44 -8.51 9.74 4.13
N SER A 45 -7.81 8.61 4.02
CA SER A 45 -6.35 8.57 3.87
C SER A 45 -5.89 9.30 2.60
N ILE A 46 -6.46 8.97 1.44
CA ILE A 46 -6.18 9.65 0.16
C ILE A 46 -6.41 11.15 0.29
N THR A 47 -7.57 11.56 0.80
CA THR A 47 -7.89 12.99 0.97
C THR A 47 -6.84 13.68 1.83
N SER A 48 -6.42 13.06 2.94
CA SER A 48 -5.41 13.63 3.83
C SER A 48 -4.05 13.82 3.14
N ILE A 49 -3.66 12.89 2.27
CA ILE A 49 -2.42 13.02 1.49
C ILE A 49 -2.54 14.17 0.49
N VAL A 50 -3.62 14.19 -0.28
CA VAL A 50 -3.82 15.17 -1.36
C VAL A 50 -3.85 16.60 -0.84
N ILE A 51 -4.60 16.88 0.24
CA ILE A 51 -4.71 18.26 0.78
C ILE A 51 -3.37 18.78 1.31
N ASN A 52 -2.48 17.91 1.77
CA ASN A 52 -1.16 18.28 2.29
C ASN A 52 -0.05 18.25 1.21
N ASN A 53 -0.33 17.71 -0.01
CA ASN A 53 0.68 17.49 -1.05
C ASN A 53 0.20 17.86 -2.45
N ARG A 54 -0.54 18.96 -2.59
CA ARG A 54 -1.13 19.42 -3.88
C ARG A 54 -0.11 19.72 -4.98
N HIS A 55 1.15 19.86 -4.62
CA HIS A 55 2.27 20.14 -5.54
C HIS A 55 2.98 18.85 -6.00
N VAL A 56 2.52 17.67 -5.55
CA VAL A 56 3.08 16.36 -5.88
C VAL A 56 2.12 15.63 -6.80
N ASN A 57 2.64 15.02 -7.87
CA ASN A 57 1.86 14.08 -8.65
C ASN A 57 1.64 12.81 -7.84
N LEU A 58 0.38 12.44 -7.67
CA LEU A 58 -0.04 11.32 -6.83
C LEU A 58 -0.80 10.29 -7.65
N ASP A 59 -0.36 9.05 -7.61
CA ASP A 59 -1.04 7.91 -8.21
C ASP A 59 -1.45 6.93 -7.13
N PHE A 60 -2.73 6.57 -7.09
CA PHE A 60 -3.28 5.69 -6.07
C PHE A 60 -3.70 4.34 -6.64
N TYR A 61 -3.38 3.27 -5.90
CA TYR A 61 -3.70 1.88 -6.23
C TYR A 61 -4.42 1.26 -5.04
N ILE A 62 -5.64 0.78 -5.24
CA ILE A 62 -6.45 0.19 -4.18
C ILE A 62 -6.71 -1.27 -4.54
N ILE A 63 -6.25 -2.17 -3.68
CA ILE A 63 -6.44 -3.62 -3.82
C ILE A 63 -7.45 -4.07 -2.75
N ALA A 64 -8.59 -4.59 -3.18
CA ALA A 64 -9.62 -5.10 -2.28
C ALA A 64 -10.25 -6.38 -2.81
N ASP A 65 -10.86 -7.15 -1.93
CA ASP A 65 -11.62 -8.36 -2.28
C ASP A 65 -12.99 -8.03 -2.90
N VAL A 66 -13.65 -7.00 -2.39
CA VAL A 66 -14.99 -6.57 -2.82
C VAL A 66 -15.07 -5.05 -2.90
N TYR A 67 -15.77 -4.57 -3.91
CA TYR A 67 -16.18 -3.17 -4.07
C TYR A 67 -17.69 -3.08 -4.21
N ASN A 68 -18.27 -1.97 -3.75
CA ASN A 68 -19.66 -1.63 -3.95
C ASN A 68 -19.83 -0.37 -4.82
N ASP A 69 -21.03 -0.16 -5.35
CA ASP A 69 -21.31 0.97 -6.27
C ASP A 69 -21.13 2.34 -5.59
N ASP A 70 -21.44 2.44 -4.30
CA ASP A 70 -21.26 3.67 -3.53
C ASP A 70 -19.76 4.05 -3.46
N PHE A 71 -18.90 3.07 -3.23
CA PHE A 71 -17.46 3.30 -3.25
C PHE A 71 -16.96 3.75 -4.61
N PHE A 72 -17.40 3.13 -5.70
CA PHE A 72 -17.04 3.58 -7.05
C PHE A 72 -17.39 5.05 -7.29
N GLN A 73 -18.61 5.47 -6.90
CA GLN A 73 -19.02 6.85 -7.04
C GLN A 73 -18.22 7.83 -6.17
N LYS A 74 -17.90 7.44 -4.94
CA LYS A 74 -17.04 8.24 -4.04
C LYS A 74 -15.65 8.42 -4.61
N VAL A 75 -15.03 7.34 -5.11
CA VAL A 75 -13.69 7.37 -5.70
C VAL A 75 -13.66 8.22 -6.97
N GLU A 76 -14.66 8.10 -7.83
CA GLU A 76 -14.77 8.91 -9.05
C GLU A 76 -14.83 10.41 -8.73
N LYS A 77 -15.71 10.80 -7.80
CA LYS A 77 -15.82 12.19 -7.33
C LYS A 77 -14.50 12.70 -6.71
N LEU A 78 -13.84 11.85 -5.92
CA LEU A 78 -12.55 12.19 -5.31
C LEU A 78 -11.48 12.40 -6.38
N ALA A 79 -11.39 11.49 -7.36
CA ALA A 79 -10.45 11.57 -8.45
C ALA A 79 -10.66 12.82 -9.32
N GLU A 80 -11.92 13.13 -9.66
CA GLU A 80 -12.29 14.32 -10.42
C GLU A 80 -11.98 15.61 -9.64
N GLN A 81 -12.43 15.69 -8.38
CA GLN A 81 -12.26 16.88 -7.52
C GLN A 81 -10.80 17.28 -7.34
N TYR A 82 -9.92 16.32 -7.19
CA TYR A 82 -8.50 16.54 -6.91
C TYR A 82 -7.58 16.23 -8.10
N GLN A 83 -8.16 15.91 -9.27
CA GLN A 83 -7.42 15.64 -10.50
C GLN A 83 -6.39 14.50 -10.32
N LEU A 84 -6.85 13.37 -9.81
CA LEU A 84 -6.01 12.23 -9.46
C LEU A 84 -6.10 11.11 -10.49
N ARG A 85 -5.07 10.26 -10.49
CA ARG A 85 -5.16 8.91 -11.03
C ARG A 85 -5.40 7.92 -9.89
N ILE A 86 -6.49 7.16 -9.98
CA ILE A 86 -6.83 6.10 -9.02
C ILE A 86 -7.14 4.82 -9.79
N THR A 87 -6.49 3.73 -9.43
CA THR A 87 -6.70 2.41 -10.04
C THR A 87 -7.15 1.41 -8.99
N LEU A 88 -8.22 0.70 -9.28
CA LEU A 88 -8.79 -0.34 -8.43
C LEU A 88 -8.46 -1.72 -8.98
N TYR A 89 -7.99 -2.59 -8.09
CA TYR A 89 -7.73 -4.00 -8.36
C TYR A 89 -8.56 -4.87 -7.42
N ARG A 90 -9.21 -5.91 -7.97
CA ARG A 90 -9.88 -6.93 -7.17
C ARG A 90 -8.95 -8.11 -6.98
N ILE A 91 -8.81 -8.57 -5.76
CA ILE A 91 -8.07 -9.77 -5.40
C ILE A 91 -9.05 -10.92 -5.13
N ASN A 92 -8.83 -12.07 -5.76
CA ASN A 92 -9.55 -13.29 -5.43
C ASN A 92 -8.95 -13.90 -4.16
N THR A 93 -9.76 -14.04 -3.12
CA THR A 93 -9.33 -14.52 -1.79
C THR A 93 -9.50 -16.01 -1.57
N ASP A 94 -10.01 -16.77 -2.55
CA ASP A 94 -10.29 -18.22 -2.41
C ASP A 94 -9.03 -18.99 -2.00
N ASN A 95 -7.90 -18.67 -2.62
CA ASN A 95 -6.62 -19.31 -2.33
C ASN A 95 -5.94 -18.81 -1.03
N LEU A 96 -6.49 -17.76 -0.40
CA LEU A 96 -5.96 -17.23 0.88
C LEU A 96 -6.48 -17.96 2.11
N GLN A 97 -7.39 -18.92 1.94
CA GLN A 97 -7.98 -19.70 3.05
C GLN A 97 -6.92 -20.45 3.87
N CYS A 98 -5.79 -20.81 3.26
CA CYS A 98 -4.66 -21.47 3.92
C CYS A 98 -3.82 -20.53 4.80
N LEU A 99 -3.97 -19.19 4.62
CA LEU A 99 -3.18 -18.22 5.39
C LEU A 99 -3.83 -17.96 6.76
N PRO A 100 -3.00 -17.87 7.83
CA PRO A 100 -3.49 -17.58 9.18
C PRO A 100 -4.24 -16.25 9.24
N CYS A 101 -5.34 -16.23 9.97
CA CYS A 101 -6.04 -15.00 10.32
C CYS A 101 -6.49 -15.06 11.80
N THR A 102 -6.85 -13.92 12.36
CA THR A 102 -7.35 -13.83 13.73
C THR A 102 -8.67 -13.04 13.74
N GLN A 103 -9.31 -12.94 14.90
CA GLN A 103 -10.50 -12.09 15.04
C GLN A 103 -10.19 -10.60 14.84
N VAL A 104 -8.93 -10.19 15.01
CA VAL A 104 -8.49 -8.79 14.90
C VAL A 104 -7.88 -8.50 13.54
N TRP A 105 -7.21 -9.48 12.92
CA TRP A 105 -6.52 -9.31 11.66
C TRP A 105 -7.15 -10.20 10.59
N SER A 106 -7.84 -9.55 9.65
CA SER A 106 -8.40 -10.22 8.47
C SER A 106 -7.29 -10.62 7.48
N ARG A 107 -7.65 -11.44 6.49
CA ARG A 107 -6.70 -11.80 5.41
C ARG A 107 -6.26 -10.61 4.56
N ALA A 108 -6.93 -9.48 4.65
CA ALA A 108 -6.51 -8.25 3.98
C ALA A 108 -5.12 -7.77 4.39
N MET A 109 -4.62 -8.19 5.57
CA MET A 109 -3.23 -7.93 5.97
C MET A 109 -2.19 -8.46 4.96
N TYR A 110 -2.52 -9.49 4.18
CA TYR A 110 -1.64 -10.06 3.15
C TYR A 110 -1.75 -9.33 1.81
N PHE A 111 -2.77 -8.50 1.58
CA PHE A 111 -2.98 -7.80 0.30
C PHE A 111 -1.80 -6.89 -0.05
N ARG A 112 -1.07 -6.40 0.96
CA ARG A 112 0.16 -5.65 0.76
C ARG A 112 1.22 -6.41 -0.03
N LEU A 113 1.42 -7.70 0.24
CA LEU A 113 2.42 -8.52 -0.44
C LEU A 113 2.04 -8.71 -1.92
N PHE A 114 0.75 -8.89 -2.19
CA PHE A 114 0.24 -8.97 -3.55
C PHE A 114 0.30 -7.63 -4.28
N ALA A 115 0.07 -6.52 -3.57
CA ALA A 115 0.28 -5.18 -4.12
C ALA A 115 1.74 -4.98 -4.56
N PHE A 116 2.71 -5.40 -3.75
CA PHE A 116 4.14 -5.29 -4.07
C PHE A 116 4.49 -6.12 -5.30
N GLN A 117 3.99 -7.35 -5.38
CA GLN A 117 4.22 -8.23 -6.52
C GLN A 117 3.57 -7.68 -7.81
N LEU A 118 2.30 -7.29 -7.74
CA LEU A 118 1.55 -6.77 -8.88
C LEU A 118 2.18 -5.49 -9.44
N LEU A 119 2.43 -4.52 -8.56
CA LEU A 119 2.89 -3.19 -8.94
C LEU A 119 4.40 -3.17 -9.23
N GLY A 120 5.16 -4.10 -8.68
CA GLY A 120 6.59 -4.26 -8.96
C GLY A 120 6.93 -4.62 -10.41
N VAL A 121 5.94 -5.05 -11.20
CA VAL A 121 6.12 -5.27 -12.66
C VAL A 121 6.29 -3.96 -13.42
N THR A 122 5.67 -2.86 -12.94
CA THR A 122 5.59 -1.60 -13.69
C THR A 122 6.14 -0.39 -12.93
N LEU A 123 6.23 -0.45 -11.62
CA LEU A 123 6.68 0.65 -10.77
C LEU A 123 8.05 0.37 -10.15
N ASN A 124 8.85 1.42 -9.99
CA ASN A 124 10.13 1.34 -9.28
C ASN A 124 10.01 1.57 -7.78
N ARG A 125 9.08 2.45 -7.36
CA ARG A 125 8.90 2.85 -5.96
C ARG A 125 7.43 2.86 -5.59
N LEU A 126 7.12 2.47 -4.35
CA LEU A 126 5.75 2.39 -3.84
C LEU A 126 5.69 2.75 -2.36
N LEU A 127 4.85 3.68 -2.01
CA LEU A 127 4.43 3.91 -0.63
C LEU A 127 3.19 3.04 -0.35
N TYR A 128 3.32 2.05 0.51
CA TYR A 128 2.18 1.29 1.01
C TYR A 128 1.70 1.90 2.32
N LEU A 129 0.38 2.07 2.43
CA LEU A 129 -0.28 2.56 3.64
C LEU A 129 -1.45 1.66 4.02
N ASP A 130 -1.62 1.43 5.32
CA ASP A 130 -2.88 0.92 5.86
C ASP A 130 -3.96 2.01 5.78
N ALA A 131 -5.23 1.62 5.65
CA ALA A 131 -6.34 2.55 5.41
C ALA A 131 -6.67 3.47 6.58
N ASP A 132 -6.15 3.19 7.77
CA ASP A 132 -6.31 3.98 8.99
C ASP A 132 -5.18 5.02 9.20
N VAL A 133 -4.28 5.15 8.21
CA VAL A 133 -3.19 6.14 8.24
C VAL A 133 -3.68 7.49 7.72
N VAL A 134 -3.41 8.56 8.46
CA VAL A 134 -3.73 9.94 8.10
C VAL A 134 -2.44 10.75 7.90
N CYS A 135 -2.30 11.35 6.73
CA CYS A 135 -1.18 12.23 6.41
C CYS A 135 -1.39 13.62 7.01
N LYS A 136 -0.46 14.10 7.83
CA LYS A 136 -0.53 15.39 8.52
C LYS A 136 0.41 16.46 7.96
N GLY A 137 1.15 16.14 6.90
CA GLY A 137 2.14 17.09 6.35
C GLY A 137 2.66 16.71 4.98
N ASN A 138 3.70 17.40 4.57
CA ASN A 138 4.35 17.21 3.29
C ASN A 138 5.19 15.93 3.27
N ILE A 139 4.94 15.05 2.29
CA ILE A 139 5.66 13.79 2.05
C ILE A 139 6.44 13.80 0.73
N SER A 140 6.59 14.93 0.05
CA SER A 140 7.30 15.03 -1.23
C SER A 140 8.77 14.58 -1.15
N GLN A 141 9.37 14.65 0.03
CA GLN A 141 10.74 14.17 0.26
C GLN A 141 10.92 12.68 -0.05
N LEU A 142 9.84 11.88 -0.01
CA LEU A 142 9.88 10.47 -0.38
C LEU A 142 10.28 10.26 -1.84
N LEU A 143 9.96 11.19 -2.75
CA LEU A 143 10.37 11.11 -4.16
C LEU A 143 11.91 11.03 -4.31
N HIS A 144 12.63 11.67 -3.41
CA HIS A 144 14.09 11.76 -3.45
C HIS A 144 14.79 10.92 -2.37
N LEU A 145 14.03 10.06 -1.66
CA LEU A 145 14.61 9.23 -0.61
C LEU A 145 15.59 8.21 -1.20
N GLU A 146 16.82 8.24 -0.71
CA GLU A 146 17.85 7.26 -1.08
C GLU A 146 17.75 6.02 -0.20
N PHE A 147 17.54 4.87 -0.81
CA PHE A 147 17.44 3.59 -0.08
C PHE A 147 18.78 3.03 0.41
N ASN A 148 19.91 3.54 -0.10
CA ASN A 148 21.26 3.14 0.30
C ASN A 148 21.51 1.61 0.32
N GLY A 149 20.93 0.92 -0.65
CA GLY A 149 21.03 -0.54 -0.74
C GLY A 149 19.87 -1.29 -0.06
N ALA A 150 19.10 -0.64 0.80
CA ALA A 150 17.92 -1.26 1.42
C ALA A 150 16.81 -1.50 0.41
N VAL A 151 15.93 -2.47 0.72
CA VAL A 151 14.74 -2.79 -0.06
C VAL A 151 13.56 -1.89 0.31
N ALA A 152 13.51 -1.43 1.56
CA ALA A 152 12.43 -0.59 2.06
C ALA A 152 12.94 0.41 3.12
N ALA A 153 12.24 1.53 3.21
CA ALA A 153 12.25 2.42 4.35
C ALA A 153 10.95 2.20 5.15
N VAL A 154 11.08 2.00 6.46
CA VAL A 154 10.00 1.61 7.36
C VAL A 154 10.02 2.43 8.63
N VAL A 155 8.90 2.43 9.36
CA VAL A 155 8.79 3.08 10.67
C VAL A 155 8.95 2.02 11.75
N ARG A 156 9.89 2.24 12.68
CA ARG A 156 10.05 1.37 13.84
C ARG A 156 8.74 1.32 14.64
N ASP A 157 8.31 0.14 15.04
CA ASP A 157 7.10 -0.02 15.86
C ASP A 157 7.37 0.39 17.33
N VAL A 158 6.30 0.63 18.08
CA VAL A 158 6.38 1.03 19.49
C VAL A 158 7.01 -0.04 20.37
N ASP A 159 7.63 0.36 21.48
CA ASP A 159 8.42 -0.53 22.35
C ASP A 159 7.66 -1.80 22.82
N PRO A 160 6.38 -1.75 23.19
CA PRO A 160 5.63 -2.96 23.52
C PRO A 160 5.53 -3.96 22.38
N MET A 161 5.52 -3.50 21.12
CA MET A 161 5.48 -4.37 19.96
C MET A 161 6.87 -4.95 19.63
N GLN A 162 7.95 -4.22 19.92
CA GLN A 162 9.31 -4.75 19.83
C GLN A 162 9.47 -6.01 20.71
N GLU A 163 9.08 -5.93 21.97
CA GLU A 163 9.18 -7.06 22.92
C GLU A 163 8.28 -8.24 22.50
N LYS A 164 7.03 -7.95 22.06
CA LYS A 164 6.12 -8.99 21.56
C LYS A 164 6.66 -9.70 20.33
N ALA A 165 7.33 -8.98 19.43
CA ALA A 165 7.90 -9.54 18.21
C ALA A 165 9.00 -10.55 18.53
N VAL A 166 9.92 -10.22 19.46
CA VAL A 166 10.98 -11.12 19.93
C VAL A 166 10.41 -12.45 20.42
N VAL A 167 9.36 -12.40 21.23
CA VAL A 167 8.72 -13.62 21.78
C VAL A 167 7.99 -14.39 20.69
N ARG A 168 7.18 -13.71 19.90
CA ARG A 168 6.33 -14.34 18.87
C ARG A 168 7.13 -14.99 17.75
N LEU A 169 8.23 -14.36 17.34
CA LEU A 169 9.08 -14.84 16.25
C LEU A 169 10.27 -15.68 16.77
N SER A 170 10.41 -15.79 18.09
CA SER A 170 11.49 -16.53 18.76
C SER A 170 12.89 -16.08 18.31
N ASP A 171 13.03 -14.78 18.04
CA ASP A 171 14.26 -14.19 17.55
C ASP A 171 14.65 -12.94 18.38
N PRO A 172 15.63 -13.07 19.31
CA PRO A 172 16.11 -11.96 20.14
C PRO A 172 16.76 -10.82 19.35
N GLU A 173 17.28 -11.07 18.14
CA GLU A 173 17.95 -10.06 17.31
C GLU A 173 16.94 -9.05 16.73
N LEU A 174 15.66 -9.40 16.70
CA LEU A 174 14.60 -8.49 16.27
C LEU A 174 14.31 -7.37 17.29
N ARG A 175 14.89 -7.43 18.50
CA ARG A 175 14.70 -6.38 19.48
C ARG A 175 15.18 -5.03 18.96
N GLY A 176 14.26 -4.07 18.88
CA GLY A 176 14.54 -2.73 18.34
C GLY A 176 14.56 -2.66 16.81
N GLN A 177 14.40 -3.78 16.10
CA GLN A 177 14.38 -3.83 14.64
C GLN A 177 12.99 -4.12 14.05
N TYR A 178 12.01 -4.46 14.88
CA TYR A 178 10.66 -4.70 14.42
C TYR A 178 9.98 -3.40 13.96
N PHE A 179 9.34 -3.43 12.79
CA PHE A 179 8.74 -2.25 12.17
C PHE A 179 7.22 -2.37 12.06
N ASN A 180 6.56 -1.22 12.01
CA ASN A 180 5.14 -1.12 11.72
C ASN A 180 4.93 -1.29 10.21
N SER A 181 4.20 -2.32 9.81
CA SER A 181 3.98 -2.64 8.40
C SER A 181 2.85 -1.82 7.75
N GLY A 182 2.19 -0.95 8.50
CA GLY A 182 1.15 -0.04 7.99
C GLY A 182 1.69 1.17 7.24
N VAL A 183 3.02 1.43 7.31
CA VAL A 183 3.69 2.47 6.52
C VAL A 183 5.01 1.89 6.01
N VAL A 184 5.07 1.59 4.71
CA VAL A 184 6.26 0.99 4.08
C VAL A 184 6.53 1.69 2.75
N TYR A 185 7.72 2.26 2.60
CA TYR A 185 8.17 2.81 1.32
C TYR A 185 9.18 1.87 0.69
N LEU A 186 8.89 1.36 -0.51
CA LEU A 186 9.62 0.27 -1.14
C LEU A 186 10.40 0.72 -2.37
N ASP A 187 11.59 0.15 -2.52
CA ASP A 187 12.25 -0.04 -3.80
C ASP A 187 11.74 -1.36 -4.40
N LEU A 188 10.72 -1.28 -5.26
CA LEU A 188 10.04 -2.46 -5.82
C LEU A 188 10.96 -3.27 -6.75
N LYS A 189 11.93 -2.63 -7.39
CA LYS A 189 12.91 -3.33 -8.21
C LYS A 189 13.76 -4.28 -7.35
N LYS A 190 14.29 -3.77 -6.23
CA LYS A 190 15.06 -4.60 -5.28
C LYS A 190 14.19 -5.66 -4.60
N TRP A 191 12.92 -5.33 -4.27
CA TRP A 191 11.97 -6.30 -3.74
C TRP A 191 11.83 -7.51 -4.68
N THR A 192 11.62 -7.24 -5.96
CA THR A 192 11.45 -8.28 -7.00
C THR A 192 12.74 -9.07 -7.22
N GLU A 193 13.89 -8.41 -7.31
CA GLU A 193 15.21 -9.06 -7.46
C GLU A 193 15.55 -9.97 -6.28
N ALA A 194 15.20 -9.55 -5.07
CA ALA A 194 15.43 -10.31 -3.84
C ALA A 194 14.44 -11.47 -3.63
N LYS A 195 13.42 -11.59 -4.49
CA LYS A 195 12.37 -12.65 -4.42
C LYS A 195 11.74 -12.76 -3.03
N LEU A 196 11.32 -11.64 -2.46
CA LEU A 196 10.78 -11.56 -1.11
C LEU A 196 9.28 -11.96 -1.00
N THR A 197 8.69 -12.43 -2.07
CA THR A 197 7.32 -13.00 -2.14
C THR A 197 7.33 -14.38 -2.78
#